data_42b7c0a2acae97bbb7ec4b2d144c1fbd
#
_entry.id   42b7c0a2acae97bbb7ec4b2d144c1fbd
#
_cell.length_a   1.000
_cell.length_b   1.000
_cell.length_c   1.000
_cell.angle_alpha   90.00
_cell.angle_beta   90.00
_cell.angle_gamma   90.00
#
_symmetry.space_group_name_H-M   'P 1'
#
loop_
_entity.id
_entity.type
_entity.pdbx_description
1 polymer ?
#
loop_
_entity_poly.entity_id
_entity_poly.type
_entity_poly.pdbx_seq_one_letter_code
_entity_poly.pdbx_strand_id
1 'polypeptide(L)'
;MLERLDEVAAAGATHVALVVSWEQSDVRATAIARSPRVTAPDREVRAALRRAARLGLHAVLFPVLSVRAIGPGAWRGTLQPSDVDAWWLAHERFILHYAAMAAAEGGAALVIGSELGFSEGWQGRWYHLISRVERVFAGELIYSANWDHFQHVSFAARLDRLGVSAYFPLAKDGDAAQPELNRSWRRHRDGLLRFARTAKVSLWLTEVGYPSRDGAAAHPWDYGADGAVDLAEQYRCFAALVAAWNGEPALDGILVWNWWGEGGSRDRDYTPRGKPAAALLRAWFGGH
;
A
#
# COMPACT_ATOMS: atom_id res chain seq x y z
N MET A 1 9.19 -4.66 15.85
CA MET A 1 7.86 -4.42 15.24
C MET A 1 6.89 -3.73 16.19
N LEU A 2 6.63 -4.26 17.41
CA LEU A 2 5.60 -3.72 18.31
C LEU A 2 5.85 -2.27 18.73
N GLU A 3 7.09 -1.88 19.03
CA GLU A 3 7.46 -0.50 19.37
C GLU A 3 7.10 0.51 18.27
N ARG A 4 7.12 0.08 16.99
CA ARG A 4 6.74 0.96 15.87
C ARG A 4 5.25 1.28 15.86
N LEU A 5 4.40 0.40 16.40
CA LEU A 5 2.97 0.68 16.55
C LEU A 5 2.71 1.79 17.57
N ASP A 6 3.50 1.85 18.64
CA ASP A 6 3.42 2.93 19.62
C ASP A 6 3.78 4.28 18.99
N GLU A 7 4.84 4.31 18.16
CA GLU A 7 5.22 5.52 17.42
C GLU A 7 4.14 5.95 16.40
N VAL A 8 3.51 5.00 15.72
CA VAL A 8 2.41 5.27 14.75
C VAL A 8 1.21 5.86 15.46
N ALA A 9 0.80 5.29 16.59
CA ALA A 9 -0.28 5.83 17.41
C ALA A 9 0.05 7.25 17.94
N ALA A 10 1.28 7.44 18.45
CA ALA A 10 1.75 8.73 18.93
C ALA A 10 1.88 9.78 17.80
N ALA A 11 1.94 9.37 16.54
CA ALA A 11 1.94 10.26 15.39
C ALA A 11 0.52 10.75 15.00
N GLY A 12 -0.53 10.32 15.71
CA GLY A 12 -1.92 10.68 15.44
C GLY A 12 -2.61 9.83 14.38
N ALA A 13 -2.00 8.70 13.97
CA ALA A 13 -2.63 7.80 13.03
C ALA A 13 -3.84 7.09 13.65
N THR A 14 -4.90 6.89 12.87
CA THR A 14 -6.08 6.11 13.23
C THR A 14 -6.00 4.67 12.69
N HIS A 15 -5.24 4.45 11.63
CA HIS A 15 -5.08 3.16 10.96
C HIS A 15 -3.62 2.76 10.84
N VAL A 16 -3.37 1.46 10.77
CA VAL A 16 -2.04 0.91 10.50
C VAL A 16 -2.13 -0.28 9.55
N ALA A 17 -1.33 -0.28 8.48
CA ALA A 17 -1.16 -1.45 7.63
C ALA A 17 -0.09 -2.39 8.20
N LEU A 18 -0.46 -3.65 8.39
CA LEU A 18 0.43 -4.75 8.74
C LEU A 18 0.72 -5.56 7.47
N VAL A 19 1.84 -5.25 6.83
CA VAL A 19 2.27 -5.94 5.61
C VAL A 19 2.77 -7.33 5.96
N VAL A 20 2.21 -8.34 5.29
CA VAL A 20 2.57 -9.75 5.43
C VAL A 20 2.80 -10.37 4.07
N SER A 21 3.74 -11.32 3.96
CA SER A 21 4.11 -11.84 2.65
C SER A 21 4.22 -13.36 2.64
N TRP A 22 3.73 -13.95 1.55
CA TRP A 22 4.16 -15.27 1.07
C TRP A 22 4.97 -15.09 -0.20
N GLU A 23 5.68 -16.12 -0.63
CA GLU A 23 6.65 -16.05 -1.72
C GLU A 23 6.32 -17.03 -2.84
N GLN A 24 6.51 -16.60 -4.10
CA GLN A 24 6.67 -17.47 -5.26
C GLN A 24 8.08 -17.37 -5.82
N SER A 25 8.56 -18.43 -6.51
CA SER A 25 9.96 -18.51 -6.93
C SER A 25 10.32 -17.52 -8.03
N ASP A 26 9.44 -17.32 -9.00
CA ASP A 26 9.67 -16.48 -10.18
C ASP A 26 8.33 -16.07 -10.81
N VAL A 27 8.37 -15.31 -11.90
CA VAL A 27 7.17 -14.76 -12.58
C VAL A 27 6.27 -15.82 -13.20
N ARG A 28 6.75 -17.04 -13.44
CA ARG A 28 6.01 -18.15 -14.05
C ARG A 28 5.54 -19.20 -13.04
N ALA A 29 5.98 -19.09 -11.80
CA ALA A 29 5.63 -20.04 -10.74
C ALA A 29 4.12 -20.09 -10.50
N THR A 30 3.63 -21.25 -10.10
CA THR A 30 2.22 -21.49 -9.76
C THR A 30 1.99 -21.70 -8.27
N ALA A 31 3.08 -21.93 -7.52
CA ALA A 31 3.03 -22.10 -6.09
C ALA A 31 3.31 -20.78 -5.34
N ILE A 32 2.43 -20.44 -4.43
CA ILE A 32 2.61 -19.37 -3.46
C ILE A 32 2.66 -20.01 -2.07
N ALA A 33 3.75 -19.84 -1.34
CA ALA A 33 3.98 -20.49 -0.07
C ALA A 33 4.67 -19.60 0.96
N ARG A 34 4.61 -20.02 2.22
CA ARG A 34 5.37 -19.40 3.30
C ARG A 34 6.86 -19.58 3.06
N SER A 35 7.62 -18.54 3.33
CA SER A 35 9.08 -18.56 3.18
C SER A 35 9.74 -17.94 4.41
N PRO A 36 10.74 -18.60 5.01
CA PRO A 36 11.48 -18.03 6.14
C PRO A 36 12.12 -16.67 5.84
N ARG A 37 12.31 -16.36 4.55
CA ARG A 37 12.92 -15.09 4.10
C ARG A 37 11.99 -13.88 4.26
N VAL A 38 10.68 -14.05 4.05
CA VAL A 38 9.73 -12.93 3.93
C VAL A 38 8.46 -13.11 4.75
N THR A 39 8.14 -14.34 5.17
CA THR A 39 6.90 -14.62 5.89
C THR A 39 7.12 -14.46 7.40
N ALA A 40 6.48 -13.47 7.99
CA ALA A 40 6.45 -13.34 9.44
C ALA A 40 5.70 -14.52 10.09
N PRO A 41 6.16 -15.05 11.23
CA PRO A 41 5.42 -16.06 11.97
C PRO A 41 4.03 -15.58 12.37
N ASP A 42 3.01 -16.44 12.27
CA ASP A 42 1.61 -16.07 12.60
C ASP A 42 1.46 -15.50 14.00
N ARG A 43 2.21 -16.04 14.98
CA ARG A 43 2.20 -15.52 16.36
C ARG A 43 2.60 -14.05 16.45
N GLU A 44 3.53 -13.61 15.60
CA GLU A 44 4.00 -12.22 15.57
C GLU A 44 2.97 -11.30 14.91
N VAL A 45 2.36 -11.75 13.80
CA VAL A 45 1.28 -11.01 13.14
C VAL A 45 0.08 -10.85 14.08
N ARG A 46 -0.34 -11.94 14.76
CA ARG A 46 -1.40 -11.90 15.77
C ARG A 46 -1.06 -10.97 16.94
N ALA A 47 0.19 -10.97 17.40
CA ALA A 47 0.64 -10.07 18.47
C ALA A 47 0.59 -8.59 18.00
N ALA A 48 0.91 -8.31 16.74
CA ALA A 48 0.82 -6.96 16.17
C ALA A 48 -0.64 -6.50 16.04
N LEU A 49 -1.55 -7.36 15.55
CA LEU A 49 -2.98 -7.07 15.48
C LEU A 49 -3.55 -6.71 16.87
N ARG A 50 -3.27 -7.55 17.88
CA ARG A 50 -3.67 -7.28 19.27
C ARG A 50 -3.05 -6.01 19.84
N ARG A 51 -1.80 -5.69 19.48
CA ARG A 51 -1.15 -4.44 19.92
C ARG A 51 -1.82 -3.24 19.28
N ALA A 52 -2.08 -3.26 17.98
CA ALA A 52 -2.79 -2.20 17.27
C ALA A 52 -4.15 -1.92 17.94
N ALA A 53 -4.94 -2.96 18.20
CA ALA A 53 -6.22 -2.83 18.88
C ALA A 53 -6.10 -2.17 20.27
N ARG A 54 -5.10 -2.56 21.09
CA ARG A 54 -4.86 -1.92 22.40
C ARG A 54 -4.46 -0.45 22.32
N LEU A 55 -3.90 -0.03 21.19
CA LEU A 55 -3.52 1.36 20.92
C LEU A 55 -4.66 2.17 20.28
N GLY A 56 -5.83 1.56 20.05
CA GLY A 56 -6.95 2.19 19.35
C GLY A 56 -6.75 2.34 17.85
N LEU A 57 -5.76 1.62 17.27
CA LEU A 57 -5.50 1.62 15.83
C LEU A 57 -6.37 0.59 15.11
N HIS A 58 -7.00 1.01 14.02
CA HIS A 58 -7.67 0.11 13.10
C HIS A 58 -6.64 -0.61 12.22
N ALA A 59 -6.44 -1.91 12.44
CA ALA A 59 -5.44 -2.67 11.71
C ALA A 59 -5.96 -3.11 10.33
N VAL A 60 -5.25 -2.74 9.28
CA VAL A 60 -5.40 -3.24 7.91
C VAL A 60 -4.40 -4.36 7.70
N LEU A 61 -4.84 -5.60 7.57
CA LEU A 61 -3.94 -6.69 7.22
C LEU A 61 -3.68 -6.65 5.71
N PHE A 62 -2.40 -6.59 5.33
CA PHE A 62 -2.00 -6.26 3.97
C PHE A 62 -1.10 -7.36 3.36
N PRO A 63 -1.70 -8.45 2.83
CA PRO A 63 -0.97 -9.51 2.14
C PRO A 63 -0.34 -9.01 0.83
N VAL A 64 0.98 -9.14 0.72
CA VAL A 64 1.76 -8.79 -0.47
C VAL A 64 2.49 -10.04 -0.98
N LEU A 65 2.31 -10.35 -2.25
CA LEU A 65 3.03 -11.44 -2.89
C LEU A 65 4.48 -11.04 -3.16
N SER A 66 5.43 -11.77 -2.57
CA SER A 66 6.86 -11.63 -2.86
C SER A 66 7.25 -12.54 -4.03
N VAL A 67 8.06 -12.04 -4.95
CA VAL A 67 8.61 -12.84 -6.06
C VAL A 67 10.13 -12.87 -5.90
N ARG A 68 10.70 -14.08 -5.75
CA ARG A 68 12.12 -14.27 -5.42
C ARG A 68 13.04 -13.89 -6.57
N ALA A 69 12.74 -14.37 -7.76
CA ALA A 69 13.50 -14.11 -8.97
C ALA A 69 12.67 -13.28 -9.93
N ILE A 70 12.98 -11.99 -9.97
CA ILE A 70 12.37 -11.04 -10.91
C ILE A 70 13.46 -10.60 -11.90
N GLY A 71 13.20 -10.78 -13.19
CA GLY A 71 14.07 -10.28 -14.25
C GLY A 71 13.94 -8.76 -14.45
N PRO A 72 14.84 -8.16 -15.23
CA PRO A 72 14.76 -6.73 -15.55
C PRO A 72 13.39 -6.33 -16.11
N GLY A 73 12.82 -5.24 -15.58
CA GLY A 73 11.51 -4.73 -16.00
C GLY A 73 10.30 -5.56 -15.58
N ALA A 74 10.49 -6.70 -14.92
CA ALA A 74 9.40 -7.48 -14.36
C ALA A 74 9.11 -7.09 -12.90
N TRP A 75 7.85 -7.20 -12.51
CA TRP A 75 7.36 -6.98 -11.15
C TRP A 75 6.08 -7.80 -10.93
N ARG A 76 5.48 -7.77 -9.74
CA ARG A 76 4.28 -8.60 -9.46
C ARG A 76 3.08 -8.31 -10.36
N GLY A 77 2.99 -7.12 -10.95
CA GLY A 77 1.96 -6.78 -11.93
C GLY A 77 2.10 -7.45 -13.29
N THR A 78 3.32 -7.96 -13.61
CA THR A 78 3.64 -8.60 -14.89
C THR A 78 3.81 -10.13 -14.79
N LEU A 79 3.22 -10.76 -13.76
CA LEU A 79 3.28 -12.21 -13.60
C LEU A 79 2.65 -12.94 -14.80
N GLN A 80 3.21 -14.09 -15.15
CA GLN A 80 2.77 -14.95 -16.23
C GLN A 80 2.80 -16.43 -15.77
N PRO A 81 1.96 -16.83 -14.81
CA PRO A 81 1.97 -18.19 -14.29
C PRO A 81 1.84 -19.21 -15.40
N SER A 82 2.63 -20.28 -15.33
CA SER A 82 2.57 -21.37 -16.32
C SER A 82 1.26 -22.15 -16.28
N ASP A 83 0.56 -22.13 -15.15
CA ASP A 83 -0.80 -22.63 -14.96
C ASP A 83 -1.56 -21.60 -14.10
N VAL A 84 -2.49 -20.89 -14.73
CA VAL A 84 -3.28 -19.81 -14.11
C VAL A 84 -4.23 -20.36 -13.05
N ASP A 85 -4.81 -21.54 -13.26
CA ASP A 85 -5.77 -22.13 -12.31
C ASP A 85 -5.07 -22.58 -11.03
N ALA A 86 -3.92 -23.23 -11.17
CA ALA A 86 -3.09 -23.62 -10.03
C ALA A 86 -2.59 -22.39 -9.25
N TRP A 87 -2.15 -21.34 -9.95
CA TRP A 87 -1.71 -20.10 -9.32
C TRP A 87 -2.85 -19.43 -8.56
N TRP A 88 -4.03 -19.33 -9.20
CA TRP A 88 -5.18 -18.69 -8.57
C TRP A 88 -5.63 -19.40 -7.29
N LEU A 89 -5.63 -20.73 -7.31
CA LEU A 89 -5.92 -21.54 -6.13
C LEU A 89 -4.88 -21.32 -5.00
N ALA A 90 -3.62 -21.14 -5.37
CA ALA A 90 -2.56 -20.81 -4.39
C ALA A 90 -2.75 -19.39 -3.81
N HIS A 91 -3.13 -18.42 -4.65
CA HIS A 91 -3.44 -17.06 -4.22
C HIS A 91 -4.66 -17.04 -3.29
N GLU A 92 -5.74 -17.75 -3.62
CA GLU A 92 -6.89 -17.86 -2.73
C GLU A 92 -6.52 -18.40 -1.34
N ARG A 93 -5.70 -19.46 -1.27
CA ARG A 93 -5.22 -20.02 0.00
C ARG A 93 -4.43 -18.99 0.81
N PHE A 94 -3.59 -18.21 0.14
CA PHE A 94 -2.81 -17.15 0.76
C PHE A 94 -3.72 -16.08 1.39
N ILE A 95 -4.70 -15.57 0.64
CA ILE A 95 -5.62 -14.55 1.11
C ILE A 95 -6.54 -15.08 2.21
N LEU A 96 -7.10 -16.28 2.05
CA LEU A 96 -7.99 -16.88 3.06
C LEU A 96 -7.28 -17.18 4.38
N HIS A 97 -5.99 -17.52 4.36
CA HIS A 97 -5.20 -17.65 5.59
C HIS A 97 -5.21 -16.37 6.42
N TYR A 98 -4.96 -15.22 5.75
CA TYR A 98 -4.95 -13.93 6.44
C TYR A 98 -6.35 -13.37 6.71
N ALA A 99 -7.35 -13.72 5.91
CA ALA A 99 -8.75 -13.40 6.20
C ALA A 99 -9.20 -14.04 7.51
N ALA A 100 -8.91 -15.34 7.71
CA ALA A 100 -9.19 -16.03 8.96
C ALA A 100 -8.42 -15.44 10.16
N MET A 101 -7.19 -15.00 9.95
CA MET A 101 -6.40 -14.34 10.99
C MET A 101 -6.97 -12.97 11.35
N ALA A 102 -7.33 -12.15 10.38
CA ALA A 102 -7.96 -10.85 10.59
C ALA A 102 -9.28 -11.00 11.34
N ALA A 103 -10.12 -11.96 10.98
CA ALA A 103 -11.37 -12.26 11.67
C ALA A 103 -11.16 -12.65 13.14
N ALA A 104 -10.17 -13.50 13.40
CA ALA A 104 -9.88 -13.98 14.75
C ALA A 104 -9.27 -12.92 15.68
N GLU A 105 -8.57 -11.95 15.16
CA GLU A 105 -7.82 -10.94 15.93
C GLU A 105 -8.40 -9.53 15.83
N GLY A 106 -9.60 -9.37 15.22
CA GLY A 106 -10.28 -8.07 15.13
C GLY A 106 -9.64 -7.08 14.14
N GLY A 107 -9.09 -7.58 13.02
CA GLY A 107 -8.65 -6.73 11.92
C GLY A 107 -9.81 -5.89 11.37
N ALA A 108 -9.58 -4.62 11.06
CA ALA A 108 -10.61 -3.72 10.52
C ALA A 108 -10.81 -3.92 9.01
N ALA A 109 -9.72 -4.14 8.28
CA ALA A 109 -9.75 -4.36 6.83
C ALA A 109 -8.72 -5.39 6.38
N LEU A 110 -8.96 -5.97 5.21
CA LEU A 110 -8.05 -6.90 4.53
C LEU A 110 -7.82 -6.45 3.08
N VAL A 111 -6.55 -6.35 2.70
CA VAL A 111 -6.18 -6.20 1.29
C VAL A 111 -6.16 -7.58 0.64
N ILE A 112 -7.03 -7.81 -0.34
CA ILE A 112 -7.18 -9.11 -1.01
C ILE A 112 -6.24 -9.32 -2.19
N GLY A 113 -5.48 -8.31 -2.55
CA GLY A 113 -4.45 -8.32 -3.59
C GLY A 113 -3.80 -6.96 -3.72
N SER A 114 -2.52 -6.94 -4.06
CA SER A 114 -1.74 -5.72 -4.25
C SER A 114 -1.00 -5.80 -5.58
N GLU A 115 -1.30 -4.85 -6.46
CA GLU A 115 -0.59 -4.62 -7.73
C GLU A 115 -0.47 -5.87 -8.63
N LEU A 116 -1.54 -6.65 -8.71
CA LEU A 116 -1.61 -7.86 -9.56
C LEU A 116 -2.19 -7.54 -10.94
N GLY A 117 -1.61 -6.53 -11.63
CA GLY A 117 -2.10 -5.96 -12.88
C GLY A 117 -2.46 -7.00 -13.94
N PHE A 118 -1.68 -8.09 -14.04
CA PHE A 118 -1.93 -9.19 -14.99
C PHE A 118 -3.30 -9.88 -14.80
N SER A 119 -3.91 -9.78 -13.62
CA SER A 119 -5.16 -10.46 -13.25
C SER A 119 -6.34 -9.52 -13.06
N GLU A 120 -6.16 -8.21 -13.11
CA GLU A 120 -7.21 -7.21 -12.80
C GLU A 120 -8.42 -7.29 -13.72
N GLY A 121 -8.27 -7.82 -14.93
CA GLY A 121 -9.37 -8.13 -15.85
C GLY A 121 -10.13 -9.42 -15.57
N TRP A 122 -9.72 -10.25 -14.61
CA TRP A 122 -10.33 -11.56 -14.34
C TRP A 122 -11.51 -11.47 -13.37
N GLN A 123 -12.50 -10.68 -13.71
CA GLN A 123 -13.63 -10.30 -12.87
C GLN A 123 -14.29 -11.49 -12.15
N GLY A 124 -14.58 -12.58 -12.87
CA GLY A 124 -15.23 -13.76 -12.29
C GLY A 124 -14.41 -14.44 -11.19
N ARG A 125 -13.07 -14.49 -11.35
CA ARG A 125 -12.17 -15.05 -10.33
C ARG A 125 -12.13 -14.17 -9.08
N TRP A 126 -12.02 -12.85 -9.27
CA TRP A 126 -12.03 -11.91 -8.16
C TRP A 126 -13.37 -11.92 -7.41
N TYR A 127 -14.50 -11.96 -8.10
CA TYR A 127 -15.83 -12.09 -7.47
C TYR A 127 -15.93 -13.37 -6.64
N HIS A 128 -15.38 -14.49 -7.14
CA HIS A 128 -15.35 -15.73 -6.38
C HIS A 128 -14.49 -15.60 -5.11
N LEU A 129 -13.29 -15.03 -5.21
CA LEU A 129 -12.41 -14.79 -4.05
C LEU A 129 -13.09 -13.87 -3.02
N ILE A 130 -13.65 -12.73 -3.45
CA ILE A 130 -14.38 -11.81 -2.58
C ILE A 130 -15.46 -12.57 -1.81
N SER A 131 -16.32 -13.31 -2.50
CA SER A 131 -17.39 -14.07 -1.86
C SER A 131 -16.88 -15.17 -0.90
N ARG A 132 -15.69 -15.70 -1.13
CA ARG A 132 -15.06 -16.64 -0.19
C ARG A 132 -14.54 -15.94 1.05
N VAL A 133 -13.93 -14.77 0.89
CA VAL A 133 -13.41 -13.96 2.00
C VAL A 133 -14.57 -13.45 2.87
N GLU A 134 -15.64 -12.92 2.28
CA GLU A 134 -16.85 -12.46 2.98
C GLU A 134 -17.47 -13.50 3.92
N ARG A 135 -17.30 -14.80 3.62
CA ARG A 135 -17.78 -15.88 4.50
C ARG A 135 -16.96 -16.08 5.77
N VAL A 136 -15.73 -15.57 5.81
CA VAL A 136 -14.81 -15.79 6.95
C VAL A 136 -14.39 -14.50 7.64
N PHE A 137 -14.53 -13.36 6.97
CA PHE A 137 -14.13 -12.05 7.47
C PHE A 137 -15.20 -11.01 7.16
N ALA A 138 -15.67 -10.31 8.20
CA ALA A 138 -16.76 -9.33 8.11
C ALA A 138 -16.27 -7.87 8.04
N GLY A 139 -14.95 -7.64 8.03
CA GLY A 139 -14.36 -6.30 7.88
C GLY A 139 -14.27 -5.87 6.42
N GLU A 140 -13.73 -4.68 6.17
CA GLU A 140 -13.64 -4.08 4.84
C GLU A 140 -12.67 -4.83 3.93
N LEU A 141 -13.04 -5.00 2.66
CA LEU A 141 -12.23 -5.59 1.62
C LEU A 141 -11.66 -4.52 0.69
N ILE A 142 -10.35 -4.52 0.55
CA ILE A 142 -9.59 -3.57 -0.25
C ILE A 142 -8.80 -4.32 -1.32
N TYR A 143 -8.72 -3.79 -2.53
CA TYR A 143 -7.70 -4.16 -3.51
C TYR A 143 -6.78 -2.96 -3.73
N SER A 144 -5.46 -3.14 -3.65
CA SER A 144 -4.47 -2.10 -3.86
C SER A 144 -3.94 -2.16 -5.30
N ALA A 145 -4.46 -1.31 -6.17
CA ALA A 145 -4.03 -1.21 -7.56
C ALA A 145 -2.77 -0.34 -7.70
N ASN A 146 -1.92 -0.62 -8.71
CA ASN A 146 -0.82 0.27 -9.01
C ASN A 146 -1.31 1.61 -9.59
N TRP A 147 -0.56 2.68 -9.37
CA TRP A 147 -0.89 4.06 -9.77
C TRP A 147 -1.19 4.24 -11.26
N ASP A 148 -0.61 3.42 -12.12
CA ASP A 148 -0.80 3.45 -13.58
C ASP A 148 -1.84 2.42 -14.09
N HIS A 149 -2.40 1.58 -13.21
CA HIS A 149 -3.27 0.47 -13.56
C HIS A 149 -4.66 0.49 -12.90
N PHE A 150 -4.94 1.37 -11.94
CA PHE A 150 -6.17 1.35 -11.14
C PHE A 150 -7.46 1.38 -11.99
N GLN A 151 -7.42 1.94 -13.21
CA GLN A 151 -8.58 1.96 -14.11
C GLN A 151 -8.98 0.58 -14.67
N HIS A 152 -8.10 -0.43 -14.55
CA HIS A 152 -8.30 -1.77 -15.10
C HIS A 152 -8.92 -2.74 -14.09
N VAL A 153 -9.17 -2.32 -12.86
CA VAL A 153 -9.77 -3.15 -11.80
C VAL A 153 -11.24 -3.41 -12.11
N SER A 154 -11.51 -4.51 -12.85
CA SER A 154 -12.84 -4.86 -13.35
C SER A 154 -13.86 -5.23 -12.26
N PHE A 155 -13.39 -5.48 -11.04
CA PHE A 155 -14.18 -5.88 -9.86
C PHE A 155 -14.31 -4.77 -8.81
N ALA A 156 -13.90 -3.54 -9.11
CA ALA A 156 -13.88 -2.42 -8.16
C ALA A 156 -15.23 -2.21 -7.43
N ALA A 157 -16.35 -2.38 -8.13
CA ALA A 157 -17.70 -2.22 -7.57
C ALA A 157 -18.10 -3.28 -6.51
N ARG A 158 -17.31 -4.33 -6.30
CA ARG A 158 -17.51 -5.36 -5.26
C ARG A 158 -16.62 -5.16 -4.04
N LEU A 159 -15.75 -4.17 -4.08
CA LEU A 159 -14.87 -3.81 -2.97
C LEU A 159 -15.56 -2.78 -2.07
N ASP A 160 -15.25 -2.80 -0.78
CA ASP A 160 -15.61 -1.69 0.12
C ASP A 160 -14.76 -0.46 -0.20
N ARG A 161 -13.49 -0.67 -0.55
CA ARG A 161 -12.54 0.40 -0.92
C ARG A 161 -11.67 -0.02 -2.09
N LEU A 162 -11.48 0.88 -3.05
CA LEU A 162 -10.39 0.77 -3.99
C LEU A 162 -9.14 1.45 -3.41
N GLY A 163 -8.12 0.67 -3.16
CA GLY A 163 -6.81 1.16 -2.79
C GLY A 163 -5.96 1.49 -4.02
N VAL A 164 -5.07 2.47 -3.88
CA VAL A 164 -4.07 2.78 -4.91
C VAL A 164 -2.71 2.92 -4.26
N SER A 165 -1.71 2.20 -4.78
CA SER A 165 -0.29 2.42 -4.50
C SER A 165 0.15 3.69 -5.26
N ALA A 166 0.06 4.84 -4.59
CA ALA A 166 0.07 6.15 -5.21
C ALA A 166 1.50 6.72 -5.43
N TYR A 167 2.36 5.94 -6.06
CA TYR A 167 3.71 6.36 -6.42
C TYR A 167 3.74 7.15 -7.73
N PHE A 168 2.91 8.17 -7.84
CA PHE A 168 2.84 9.01 -9.03
C PHE A 168 4.10 9.84 -9.21
N PRO A 169 4.69 9.90 -10.43
CA PRO A 169 5.71 10.91 -10.75
C PRO A 169 5.13 12.31 -10.58
N LEU A 170 5.77 13.12 -9.79
CA LEU A 170 5.33 14.51 -9.55
C LEU A 170 6.07 15.52 -10.41
N ALA A 171 7.26 15.14 -10.86
CA ALA A 171 8.16 15.98 -11.67
C ALA A 171 8.91 15.13 -12.69
N LYS A 172 9.67 15.77 -13.56
CA LYS A 172 10.59 15.11 -14.49
C LYS A 172 11.97 14.83 -13.86
N ASP A 173 12.33 15.65 -12.88
CA ASP A 173 13.59 15.61 -12.15
C ASP A 173 13.38 16.02 -10.68
N GLY A 174 14.43 15.97 -9.86
CA GLY A 174 14.36 16.24 -8.41
C GLY A 174 14.23 17.72 -8.03
N ASP A 175 14.52 18.65 -8.93
CA ASP A 175 14.61 20.09 -8.63
C ASP A 175 13.27 20.84 -8.76
N ALA A 176 12.17 20.11 -8.93
CA ALA A 176 10.86 20.73 -9.13
C ALA A 176 10.43 21.62 -7.96
N ALA A 177 9.95 22.81 -8.28
CA ALA A 177 9.43 23.75 -7.29
C ALA A 177 8.09 23.29 -6.70
N GLN A 178 7.82 23.66 -5.44
CA GLN A 178 6.58 23.29 -4.74
C GLN A 178 5.29 23.53 -5.53
N PRO A 179 5.11 24.66 -6.27
CA PRO A 179 3.90 24.86 -7.08
C PRO A 179 3.72 23.84 -8.22
N GLU A 180 4.81 23.30 -8.75
CA GLU A 180 4.77 22.26 -9.79
C GLU A 180 4.31 20.93 -9.18
N LEU A 181 4.92 20.50 -8.07
CA LEU A 181 4.52 19.30 -7.33
C LEU A 181 3.05 19.36 -6.91
N ASN A 182 2.59 20.51 -6.42
CA ASN A 182 1.18 20.72 -6.05
C ASN A 182 0.23 20.60 -7.25
N ARG A 183 0.62 21.12 -8.43
CA ARG A 183 -0.18 20.96 -9.66
C ARG A 183 -0.22 19.52 -10.12
N SER A 184 0.91 18.81 -10.02
CA SER A 184 1.00 17.40 -10.39
C SER A 184 0.08 16.55 -9.52
N TRP A 185 0.16 16.68 -8.19
CA TRP A 185 -0.73 15.97 -7.29
C TRP A 185 -2.21 16.25 -7.54
N ARG A 186 -2.59 17.52 -7.78
CA ARG A 186 -3.99 17.84 -8.10
C ARG A 186 -4.48 17.13 -9.36
N ARG A 187 -3.66 17.03 -10.42
CA ARG A 187 -4.02 16.28 -11.63
C ARG A 187 -4.26 14.80 -11.36
N HIS A 188 -3.38 14.18 -10.56
CA HIS A 188 -3.53 12.76 -10.17
C HIS A 188 -4.78 12.56 -9.31
N ARG A 189 -4.98 13.39 -8.29
CA ARG A 189 -6.19 13.40 -7.47
C ARG A 189 -7.45 13.46 -8.31
N ASP A 190 -7.54 14.42 -9.21
CA ASP A 190 -8.73 14.63 -10.04
C ASP A 190 -9.00 13.43 -10.96
N GLY A 191 -7.95 12.74 -11.42
CA GLY A 191 -8.04 11.46 -12.14
C GLY A 191 -8.63 10.34 -11.29
N LEU A 192 -8.10 10.16 -10.08
CA LEU A 192 -8.56 9.17 -9.11
C LEU A 192 -10.02 9.40 -8.71
N LEU A 193 -10.39 10.64 -8.42
CA LEU A 193 -11.77 10.99 -8.04
C LEU A 193 -12.75 10.78 -9.17
N ARG A 194 -12.39 11.06 -10.43
CA ARG A 194 -13.25 10.73 -11.59
C ARG A 194 -13.49 9.24 -11.68
N PHE A 195 -12.44 8.43 -11.55
CA PHE A 195 -12.57 6.98 -11.62
C PHE A 195 -13.42 6.44 -10.47
N ALA A 196 -13.15 6.81 -9.24
CA ALA A 196 -13.89 6.36 -8.06
C ALA A 196 -15.40 6.65 -8.19
N ARG A 197 -15.77 7.85 -8.68
CA ARG A 197 -17.18 8.19 -8.98
C ARG A 197 -17.79 7.30 -10.05
N THR A 198 -17.06 7.01 -11.13
CA THR A 198 -17.55 6.16 -12.22
C THR A 198 -17.71 4.72 -11.77
N ALA A 199 -16.74 4.20 -11.01
CA ALA A 199 -16.74 2.85 -10.47
C ALA A 199 -17.68 2.68 -9.25
N LYS A 200 -18.17 3.80 -8.68
CA LYS A 200 -19.00 3.84 -7.46
C LYS A 200 -18.34 3.11 -6.28
N VAL A 201 -17.06 3.38 -6.06
CA VAL A 201 -16.27 2.78 -4.99
C VAL A 201 -15.57 3.89 -4.20
N SER A 202 -15.45 3.72 -2.90
CA SER A 202 -14.67 4.61 -2.03
C SER A 202 -13.17 4.43 -2.28
N LEU A 203 -12.39 5.50 -2.09
CA LEU A 203 -10.98 5.56 -2.44
C LEU A 203 -10.08 5.62 -1.22
N TRP A 204 -9.05 4.77 -1.22
CA TRP A 204 -7.91 4.87 -0.31
C TRP A 204 -6.60 5.04 -1.10
N LEU A 205 -5.64 5.78 -0.55
CA LEU A 205 -4.24 5.69 -0.95
C LEU A 205 -3.58 4.64 -0.04
N THR A 206 -3.51 3.41 -0.50
CA THR A 206 -3.03 2.27 0.29
C THR A 206 -1.52 2.20 0.42
N GLU A 207 -0.82 2.87 -0.45
CA GLU A 207 0.60 3.16 -0.33
C GLU A 207 0.86 4.55 -0.91
N VAL A 208 1.54 5.42 -0.15
CA VAL A 208 2.10 6.66 -0.65
C VAL A 208 3.38 6.98 0.11
N GLY A 209 4.45 7.21 -0.60
CA GLY A 209 5.74 7.49 0.00
C GLY A 209 6.74 8.04 -1.00
N TYR A 210 7.71 8.74 -0.45
CA TYR A 210 8.83 9.31 -1.21
C TYR A 210 10.11 9.00 -0.44
N PRO A 211 11.13 8.40 -1.08
CA PRO A 211 12.42 8.25 -0.44
C PRO A 211 13.05 9.63 -0.19
N SER A 212 13.86 9.74 0.86
CA SER A 212 14.55 11.01 1.18
C SER A 212 15.89 11.10 0.45
N ARG A 213 15.82 11.07 -0.85
CA ARG A 213 16.97 11.19 -1.75
C ARG A 213 16.61 12.02 -2.98
N ASP A 214 17.62 12.57 -3.61
CA ASP A 214 17.52 13.30 -4.86
C ASP A 214 16.84 12.45 -5.96
N GLY A 215 15.90 13.05 -6.71
CA GLY A 215 15.12 12.38 -7.74
C GLY A 215 13.84 11.68 -7.26
N ALA A 216 13.51 11.74 -5.98
CA ALA A 216 12.33 11.09 -5.40
C ALA A 216 11.00 11.57 -6.02
N ALA A 217 10.93 12.82 -6.44
CA ALA A 217 9.74 13.37 -7.09
C ALA A 217 9.51 12.81 -8.50
N ALA A 218 10.58 12.43 -9.20
CA ALA A 218 10.52 11.88 -10.55
C ALA A 218 10.23 10.38 -10.54
N HIS A 219 10.84 9.63 -9.60
CA HIS A 219 10.79 8.16 -9.54
C HIS A 219 10.45 7.67 -8.12
N PRO A 220 9.27 8.00 -7.57
CA PRO A 220 8.93 7.67 -6.18
C PRO A 220 8.85 6.16 -5.90
N TRP A 221 8.64 5.32 -6.91
CA TRP A 221 8.58 3.84 -6.78
C TRP A 221 9.95 3.16 -6.79
N ASP A 222 11.01 3.85 -7.25
CA ASP A 222 12.32 3.23 -7.43
C ASP A 222 13.10 3.19 -6.12
N TYR A 223 12.89 2.13 -5.34
CA TYR A 223 13.60 1.90 -4.08
C TYR A 223 15.08 1.53 -4.26
N GLY A 224 15.49 1.15 -5.47
CA GLY A 224 16.85 0.74 -5.81
C GLY A 224 17.74 1.86 -6.34
N ALA A 225 17.20 3.03 -6.69
CA ALA A 225 18.00 4.12 -7.23
C ALA A 225 19.01 4.65 -6.23
N ASP A 226 20.20 5.00 -6.72
CA ASP A 226 21.17 5.77 -5.96
C ASP A 226 20.79 7.27 -5.98
N GLY A 227 21.27 8.00 -4.98
CA GLY A 227 21.04 9.45 -4.85
C GLY A 227 21.59 9.97 -3.54
N ALA A 228 21.98 11.22 -3.49
CA ALA A 228 22.32 11.90 -2.25
C ALA A 228 21.09 12.01 -1.34
N VAL A 229 21.30 12.12 -0.02
CA VAL A 229 20.19 12.42 0.90
C VAL A 229 19.59 13.78 0.54
N ASP A 230 18.27 13.80 0.27
CA ASP A 230 17.47 15.01 0.13
C ASP A 230 16.18 14.93 0.96
N LEU A 231 16.30 15.40 2.20
CA LEU A 231 15.16 15.50 3.12
C LEU A 231 14.16 16.60 2.69
N ALA A 232 14.65 17.60 1.98
CA ALA A 232 13.82 18.71 1.53
C ALA A 232 12.93 18.29 0.36
N GLU A 233 13.42 17.46 -0.55
CA GLU A 233 12.61 16.90 -1.63
C GLU A 233 11.52 15.97 -1.07
N GLN A 234 11.87 15.06 -0.16
CA GLN A 234 10.86 14.24 0.54
C GLN A 234 9.79 15.11 1.19
N TYR A 235 10.18 16.16 1.91
CA TYR A 235 9.25 17.08 2.53
C TYR A 235 8.35 17.77 1.51
N ARG A 236 8.91 18.29 0.41
CA ARG A 236 8.14 18.96 -0.66
C ARG A 236 7.12 18.03 -1.30
N CYS A 237 7.47 16.75 -1.52
CA CYS A 237 6.56 15.76 -2.07
C CYS A 237 5.38 15.48 -1.12
N PHE A 238 5.65 15.27 0.18
CA PHE A 238 4.59 15.12 1.18
C PHE A 238 3.76 16.40 1.36
N ALA A 239 4.36 17.58 1.28
CA ALA A 239 3.63 18.84 1.33
C ALA A 239 2.66 19.00 0.13
N ALA A 240 3.05 18.54 -1.04
CA ALA A 240 2.19 18.52 -2.23
C ALA A 240 1.03 17.51 -2.08
N LEU A 241 1.27 16.34 -1.48
CA LEU A 241 0.25 15.38 -1.12
C LEU A 241 -0.79 16.01 -0.18
N VAL A 242 -0.32 16.59 0.94
CA VAL A 242 -1.19 17.25 1.92
C VAL A 242 -1.99 18.38 1.26
N ALA A 243 -1.35 19.24 0.47
CA ALA A 243 -2.02 20.34 -0.24
C ALA A 243 -3.07 19.87 -1.25
N ALA A 244 -2.96 18.66 -1.76
CA ALA A 244 -3.93 18.09 -2.68
C ALA A 244 -5.13 17.45 -1.97
N TRP A 245 -4.91 16.81 -0.82
CA TRP A 245 -5.89 15.93 -0.19
C TRP A 245 -6.46 16.44 1.13
N ASN A 246 -5.86 17.46 1.75
CA ASN A 246 -6.39 18.01 2.99
C ASN A 246 -7.80 18.56 2.78
N GLY A 247 -8.76 18.04 3.55
CA GLY A 247 -10.17 18.42 3.44
C GLY A 247 -10.90 17.85 2.22
N GLU A 248 -10.33 16.90 1.47
CA GLU A 248 -11.02 16.22 0.37
C GLU A 248 -11.89 15.06 0.93
N PRO A 249 -13.22 15.21 0.96
CA PRO A 249 -14.10 14.25 1.65
C PRO A 249 -14.24 12.91 0.92
N ALA A 250 -13.79 12.83 -0.33
CA ALA A 250 -13.86 11.59 -1.12
C ALA A 250 -12.63 10.68 -0.92
N LEU A 251 -11.65 11.12 -0.11
CA LEU A 251 -10.56 10.27 0.35
C LEU A 251 -10.89 9.71 1.73
N ASP A 252 -11.22 8.44 1.81
CA ASP A 252 -11.57 7.79 3.07
C ASP A 252 -10.36 7.36 3.91
N GLY A 253 -9.18 7.21 3.29
CA GLY A 253 -7.99 6.80 4.01
C GLY A 253 -6.69 6.92 3.23
N ILE A 254 -5.61 7.03 4.00
CA ILE A 254 -4.25 7.10 3.48
C ILE A 254 -3.30 6.29 4.37
N LEU A 255 -2.46 5.47 3.76
CA LEU A 255 -1.41 4.71 4.42
C LEU A 255 -0.06 5.17 3.88
N VAL A 256 0.76 5.75 4.75
CA VAL A 256 2.09 6.24 4.38
C VAL A 256 3.06 5.06 4.31
N TRP A 257 3.70 4.89 3.16
CA TRP A 257 4.78 3.95 2.95
C TRP A 257 6.13 4.61 3.24
N ASN A 258 6.84 4.23 4.31
CA ASN A 258 6.42 3.36 5.40
C ASN A 258 6.91 3.95 6.74
N TRP A 259 6.57 3.32 7.87
CA TRP A 259 7.09 3.71 9.19
C TRP A 259 8.21 2.78 9.66
N TRP A 260 8.78 1.99 8.77
CA TRP A 260 9.88 1.06 8.99
C TRP A 260 11.22 1.71 8.65
N GLY A 261 12.34 1.12 9.13
CA GLY A 261 13.69 1.62 8.88
C GLY A 261 14.27 2.37 10.07
N GLU A 262 15.50 2.83 9.93
CA GLU A 262 16.23 3.56 10.98
C GLU A 262 15.68 4.97 11.14
N GLY A 263 15.47 5.66 10.05
CA GLY A 263 15.05 7.06 10.01
C GLY A 263 16.22 8.02 10.32
N GLY A 264 15.87 9.29 10.55
CA GLY A 264 16.85 10.33 10.84
C GLY A 264 17.47 10.98 9.61
N SER A 265 18.34 11.96 9.85
CA SER A 265 18.83 12.86 8.80
C SER A 265 19.77 12.24 7.76
N ARG A 266 20.26 11.03 8.00
CA ARG A 266 21.15 10.31 7.07
C ARG A 266 20.46 9.16 6.35
N ASP A 267 19.22 8.84 6.73
CA ASP A 267 18.42 7.79 6.11
C ASP A 267 17.90 8.28 4.76
N ARG A 268 18.10 7.49 3.69
CA ARG A 268 17.69 7.79 2.31
C ARG A 268 16.38 7.13 1.92
N ASP A 269 15.81 6.32 2.81
CA ASP A 269 14.64 5.50 2.53
C ASP A 269 13.32 6.27 2.74
N TYR A 270 12.23 5.56 2.56
CA TYR A 270 10.87 6.13 2.58
C TYR A 270 10.42 6.63 3.95
N THR A 271 10.94 6.04 5.03
CA THR A 271 10.44 6.40 6.37
C THR A 271 10.58 7.89 6.67
N PRO A 272 9.52 8.59 7.08
CA PRO A 272 9.61 9.99 7.51
C PRO A 272 10.16 10.14 8.94
N ARG A 273 10.39 9.04 9.66
CA ARG A 273 10.82 9.04 11.06
C ARG A 273 12.11 9.82 11.26
N GLY A 274 12.08 10.79 12.22
CA GLY A 274 13.23 11.65 12.50
C GLY A 274 13.63 12.60 11.35
N LYS A 275 12.73 12.84 10.40
CA LYS A 275 12.91 13.72 9.25
C LYS A 275 11.85 14.84 9.28
N PRO A 276 12.04 15.96 8.55
CA PRO A 276 11.06 17.06 8.52
C PRO A 276 9.65 16.64 8.11
N ALA A 277 9.52 15.70 7.19
CA ALA A 277 8.24 15.16 6.73
C ALA A 277 7.39 14.56 7.85
N ALA A 278 8.00 14.01 8.91
CA ALA A 278 7.26 13.45 10.04
C ALA A 278 6.46 14.52 10.80
N ALA A 279 6.99 15.72 10.96
CA ALA A 279 6.28 16.81 11.62
C ALA A 279 5.06 17.27 10.80
N LEU A 280 5.22 17.37 9.48
CA LEU A 280 4.12 17.68 8.56
C LEU A 280 2.99 16.64 8.64
N LEU A 281 3.33 15.34 8.58
CA LEU A 281 2.35 14.26 8.63
C LEU A 281 1.63 14.21 10.00
N ARG A 282 2.34 14.41 11.10
CA ARG A 282 1.74 14.50 12.44
C ARG A 282 0.76 15.67 12.54
N ALA A 283 1.11 16.84 12.01
CA ALA A 283 0.24 17.99 11.98
C ALA A 283 -1.03 17.71 11.15
N TRP A 284 -0.89 17.00 10.04
CA TRP A 284 -2.02 16.63 9.20
C TRP A 284 -2.93 15.59 9.86
N PHE A 285 -2.37 14.55 10.45
CA PHE A 285 -3.15 13.50 11.13
C PHE A 285 -3.79 13.96 12.45
N GLY A 286 -3.14 14.87 13.17
CA GLY A 286 -3.66 15.39 14.44
C GLY A 286 -4.66 16.55 14.30
N GLY A 287 -4.90 17.05 13.10
CA GLY A 287 -5.80 18.18 12.83
C GLY A 287 -7.25 17.78 12.54
N HIS A 288 -7.61 16.53 12.77
CA HIS A 288 -8.97 16.00 12.56
C HIS A 288 -9.64 15.61 13.85
#